data_d2b431030441ed66e9a339fb07750e32
#
_entry.id   d2b431030441ed66e9a339fb07750e32
#
_cell.length_a   1.000
_cell.length_b   1.000
_cell.length_c   1.000
_cell.angle_alpha   90.00
_cell.angle_beta   90.00
_cell.angle_gamma   90.00
#
_symmetry.space_group_name_H-M   'P 1'
#
loop_
_entity.id
_entity.type
_entity.pdbx_description
1 polymer ?
#
loop_
_entity_poly.entity_id
_entity_poly.type
_entity_poly.pdbx_seq_one_letter_code
_entity_poly.pdbx_strand_id
1 'polypeptide(L)'
;MMILAGELGTGKSVLMGELFYNILKKRKEPCVYVNFEGPPIAVEQDMEAFEWDTTPYLESGQLKFLDCFSFRMEPTQVPPYVHYVKDPRDLHSVTSALFDMMEEMKMSGRGAVFVDSLTEMFTLVQEDRPLIFNMLDGVKSWRAKGPKEKLVPFFCSHHTPLRAYADLDDLLFYVVDGIIDIRFNPGFADRGLLVKQFRVRKMKGAPHETYWVTFSVTSKEVTEIPLPVPVLSTEKPRTSRKK
;
A
#
# COMPACT_ATOMS: atom_id res chain seq x y z
N MET A 1 -4.06 2.01 9.99
CA MET A 1 -3.08 2.17 8.88
C MET A 1 -2.46 0.83 8.58
N MET A 2 -2.39 0.47 7.31
CA MET A 2 -1.86 -0.79 6.79
C MET A 2 -0.63 -0.50 5.94
N ILE A 3 0.42 -1.29 6.07
CA ILE A 3 1.61 -1.20 5.22
C ILE A 3 1.72 -2.43 4.35
N LEU A 4 1.98 -2.23 3.06
CA LEU A 4 2.42 -3.24 2.11
C LEU A 4 3.94 -3.15 2.02
N ALA A 5 4.63 -4.06 2.70
CA ALA A 5 6.07 -4.06 2.86
C ALA A 5 6.73 -5.14 1.99
N GLY A 6 7.78 -4.78 1.28
CA GLY A 6 8.51 -5.77 0.47
C GLY A 6 9.54 -5.17 -0.48
N GLU A 7 10.34 -6.03 -1.08
CA GLU A 7 11.38 -5.66 -2.03
C GLU A 7 10.84 -5.01 -3.31
N LEU A 8 11.72 -4.38 -4.06
CA LEU A 8 11.40 -3.85 -5.39
C LEU A 8 10.91 -4.97 -6.33
N GLY A 9 9.91 -4.65 -7.16
CA GLY A 9 9.38 -5.59 -8.16
C GLY A 9 8.46 -6.69 -7.62
N THR A 10 8.23 -6.78 -6.31
CA THR A 10 7.37 -7.83 -5.71
C THR A 10 5.88 -7.64 -6.01
N GLY A 11 5.45 -6.46 -6.51
CA GLY A 11 4.06 -6.19 -6.89
C GLY A 11 3.24 -5.42 -5.86
N LYS A 12 3.90 -4.64 -4.97
CA LYS A 12 3.21 -3.80 -3.97
C LYS A 12 2.21 -2.84 -4.61
N SER A 13 2.65 -2.04 -5.58
CA SER A 13 1.80 -1.05 -6.25
C SER A 13 0.65 -1.71 -7.02
N VAL A 14 0.88 -2.87 -7.63
CA VAL A 14 -0.19 -3.62 -8.32
C VAL A 14 -1.24 -4.13 -7.33
N LEU A 15 -0.80 -4.75 -6.21
CA LEU A 15 -1.72 -5.22 -5.18
C LEU A 15 -2.49 -4.03 -4.54
N MET A 16 -1.82 -2.91 -4.35
CA MET A 16 -2.43 -1.69 -3.84
C MET A 16 -3.44 -1.12 -4.85
N GLY A 17 -3.09 -1.11 -6.14
CA GLY A 17 -3.97 -0.70 -7.25
C GLY A 17 -5.24 -1.54 -7.32
N GLU A 18 -5.14 -2.85 -7.16
CA GLU A 18 -6.31 -3.73 -7.15
C GLU A 18 -7.22 -3.48 -5.94
N LEU A 19 -6.64 -3.30 -4.75
CA LEU A 19 -7.42 -2.94 -3.56
C LEU A 19 -8.16 -1.62 -3.78
N PHE A 20 -7.47 -0.62 -4.30
CA PHE A 20 -7.98 0.69 -4.63
C PHE A 20 -9.14 0.62 -5.65
N TYR A 21 -8.94 -0.05 -6.77
CA TYR A 21 -9.96 -0.22 -7.80
C TYR A 21 -11.20 -0.97 -7.28
N ASN A 22 -10.98 -2.02 -6.46
CA ASN A 22 -12.07 -2.76 -5.86
C ASN A 22 -12.89 -1.93 -4.86
N ILE A 23 -12.28 -0.99 -4.13
CA ILE A 23 -13.01 -0.07 -3.25
C ILE A 23 -13.90 0.86 -4.07
N LEU A 24 -13.35 1.46 -5.14
CA LEU A 24 -14.12 2.30 -6.05
C LEU A 24 -15.28 1.54 -6.69
N LYS A 25 -15.00 0.38 -7.28
CA LYS A 25 -15.96 -0.39 -8.10
C LYS A 25 -17.01 -1.13 -7.26
N LYS A 26 -16.56 -1.90 -6.25
CA LYS A 26 -17.46 -2.79 -5.49
C LYS A 26 -18.11 -2.09 -4.31
N ARG A 27 -17.38 -1.21 -3.60
CA ARG A 27 -17.91 -0.50 -2.45
C ARG A 27 -18.51 0.84 -2.78
N LYS A 28 -18.19 1.39 -3.97
CA LYS A 28 -18.60 2.72 -4.41
C LYS A 28 -18.24 3.81 -3.39
N GLU A 29 -17.08 3.65 -2.75
CA GLU A 29 -16.57 4.56 -1.74
C GLU A 29 -15.47 5.46 -2.33
N PRO A 30 -15.33 6.70 -1.84
CA PRO A 30 -14.31 7.62 -2.35
C PRO A 30 -12.90 7.18 -1.97
N CYS A 31 -11.93 7.50 -2.83
CA CYS A 31 -10.52 7.23 -2.61
C CYS A 31 -9.66 8.45 -2.88
N VAL A 32 -8.63 8.64 -2.06
CA VAL A 32 -7.53 9.58 -2.33
C VAL A 32 -6.27 8.76 -2.56
N TYR A 33 -5.55 9.07 -3.64
CA TYR A 33 -4.24 8.49 -3.93
C TYR A 33 -3.16 9.55 -3.78
N VAL A 34 -2.21 9.33 -2.88
CA VAL A 34 -1.10 10.24 -2.58
C VAL A 34 0.15 9.74 -3.30
N ASN A 35 0.63 10.51 -4.26
CA ASN A 35 1.72 10.14 -5.16
C ASN A 35 3.05 10.75 -4.72
N PHE A 36 4.01 9.93 -4.31
CA PHE A 36 5.40 10.33 -4.07
C PHE A 36 6.38 9.77 -5.10
N GLU A 37 6.08 8.60 -5.72
CA GLU A 37 6.98 7.89 -6.64
C GLU A 37 6.80 8.28 -8.12
N GLY A 38 5.63 8.78 -8.48
CA GLY A 38 5.33 9.16 -9.87
C GLY A 38 4.20 10.15 -9.98
N PRO A 39 4.02 10.80 -11.15
CA PRO A 39 2.92 11.72 -11.37
C PRO A 39 1.58 10.96 -11.44
N PRO A 40 0.44 11.61 -11.15
CA PRO A 40 -0.89 10.98 -11.22
C PRO A 40 -1.17 10.24 -12.53
N ILE A 41 -0.77 10.81 -13.66
CA ILE A 41 -0.95 10.19 -14.98
C ILE A 41 -0.29 8.81 -15.10
N ALA A 42 0.83 8.57 -14.39
CA ALA A 42 1.47 7.25 -14.39
C ALA A 42 0.59 6.20 -13.70
N VAL A 43 -0.07 6.56 -12.60
CA VAL A 43 -1.03 5.67 -11.92
C VAL A 43 -2.24 5.38 -12.82
N GLU A 44 -2.76 6.40 -13.52
CA GLU A 44 -3.86 6.23 -14.47
C GLU A 44 -3.48 5.25 -15.59
N GLN A 45 -2.28 5.40 -16.17
CA GLN A 45 -1.75 4.50 -17.20
C GLN A 45 -1.54 3.07 -16.68
N ASP A 46 -1.04 2.93 -15.45
CA ASP A 46 -0.90 1.62 -14.83
C ASP A 46 -2.26 0.93 -14.63
N MET A 47 -3.27 1.68 -14.18
CA MET A 47 -4.64 1.16 -14.05
C MET A 47 -5.22 0.73 -15.41
N GLU A 48 -5.02 1.54 -16.44
CA GLU A 48 -5.47 1.22 -17.80
C GLU A 48 -4.80 -0.05 -18.35
N ALA A 49 -3.51 -0.25 -18.08
CA ALA A 49 -2.77 -1.46 -18.46
C ALA A 49 -3.36 -2.76 -17.85
N PHE A 50 -4.06 -2.64 -16.72
CA PHE A 50 -4.81 -3.74 -16.10
C PHE A 50 -6.30 -3.78 -16.49
N GLU A 51 -6.72 -3.00 -17.47
CA GLU A 51 -8.14 -2.84 -17.85
C GLU A 51 -9.01 -2.32 -16.67
N TRP A 52 -8.41 -1.58 -15.72
CA TRP A 52 -9.09 -0.97 -14.59
C TRP A 52 -9.43 0.49 -14.92
N ASP A 53 -10.56 0.69 -15.59
CA ASP A 53 -11.02 2.02 -15.98
C ASP A 53 -11.34 2.89 -14.76
N THR A 54 -10.53 3.91 -14.54
CA THR A 54 -10.68 4.88 -13.44
C THR A 54 -11.42 6.16 -13.87
N THR A 55 -11.62 6.37 -15.16
CA THR A 55 -12.23 7.60 -15.74
C THR A 55 -13.55 7.98 -15.08
N PRO A 56 -14.53 7.06 -14.89
CA PRO A 56 -15.81 7.43 -14.28
C PRO A 56 -15.68 7.92 -12.84
N TYR A 57 -14.66 7.44 -12.12
CA TYR A 57 -14.41 7.83 -10.73
C TYR A 57 -13.70 9.19 -10.62
N LEU A 58 -12.84 9.52 -11.59
CA LEU A 58 -12.22 10.84 -11.72
C LEU A 58 -13.25 11.89 -12.07
N GLU A 59 -14.08 11.64 -13.07
CA GLU A 59 -15.14 12.55 -13.52
C GLU A 59 -16.19 12.81 -12.43
N SER A 60 -16.54 11.80 -11.65
CA SER A 60 -17.50 11.94 -10.54
C SER A 60 -16.90 12.54 -9.27
N GLY A 61 -15.58 12.78 -9.22
CA GLY A 61 -14.86 13.20 -8.02
C GLY A 61 -14.77 12.12 -6.91
N GLN A 62 -15.08 10.87 -7.25
CA GLN A 62 -14.95 9.75 -6.32
C GLN A 62 -13.49 9.33 -6.12
N LEU A 63 -12.63 9.61 -7.12
CA LEU A 63 -11.20 9.47 -7.06
C LEU A 63 -10.53 10.84 -7.19
N LYS A 64 -9.61 11.14 -6.30
CA LYS A 64 -8.73 12.31 -6.40
C LYS A 64 -7.28 11.92 -6.10
N PHE A 65 -6.34 12.67 -6.69
CA PHE A 65 -4.92 12.52 -6.45
C PHE A 65 -4.37 13.70 -5.63
N LEU A 66 -3.50 13.39 -4.67
CA LEU A 66 -2.63 14.35 -4.02
C LEU A 66 -1.22 14.17 -4.58
N ASP A 67 -0.82 15.07 -5.48
CA ASP A 67 0.44 14.97 -6.21
C ASP A 67 1.60 15.59 -5.42
N CYS A 68 2.38 14.72 -4.81
CA CYS A 68 3.62 15.03 -4.10
C CYS A 68 4.88 14.72 -4.92
N PHE A 69 4.74 14.38 -6.20
CA PHE A 69 5.86 14.04 -7.08
C PHE A 69 6.26 15.17 -8.02
N SER A 70 5.28 15.82 -8.66
CA SER A 70 5.51 16.75 -9.77
C SER A 70 6.14 18.09 -9.39
N PHE A 71 6.37 18.34 -8.08
CA PHE A 71 7.10 19.53 -7.61
C PHE A 71 8.53 19.64 -8.19
N ARG A 72 9.09 18.54 -8.65
CA ARG A 72 10.40 18.48 -9.31
C ARG A 72 10.41 19.17 -10.68
N MET A 73 9.24 19.23 -11.31
CA MET A 73 9.03 19.88 -12.60
C MET A 73 7.61 20.45 -12.59
N GLU A 74 7.47 21.73 -12.30
CA GLU A 74 6.17 22.38 -12.10
C GLU A 74 5.23 22.09 -13.29
N PRO A 75 4.06 21.49 -13.04
CA PRO A 75 3.15 21.10 -14.11
C PRO A 75 2.54 22.33 -14.76
N THR A 76 2.48 22.36 -16.09
CA THR A 76 1.86 23.46 -16.87
C THR A 76 0.35 23.45 -16.78
N GLN A 77 -0.24 22.28 -16.54
CA GLN A 77 -1.68 22.08 -16.35
C GLN A 77 -1.90 21.03 -15.26
N VAL A 78 -2.86 21.31 -14.39
CA VAL A 78 -3.26 20.40 -13.31
C VAL A 78 -4.72 20.03 -13.52
N PRO A 79 -5.05 18.75 -13.73
CA PRO A 79 -6.44 18.31 -13.85
C PRO A 79 -7.26 18.63 -12.58
N PRO A 80 -8.58 18.84 -12.68
CA PRO A 80 -9.40 19.24 -11.53
C PRO A 80 -9.48 18.16 -10.42
N TYR A 81 -9.16 16.92 -10.74
CA TYR A 81 -9.10 15.80 -9.78
C TYR A 81 -7.72 15.63 -9.14
N VAL A 82 -6.74 16.51 -9.46
CA VAL A 82 -5.39 16.50 -8.90
C VAL A 82 -5.20 17.72 -8.02
N HIS A 83 -4.80 17.50 -6.77
CA HIS A 83 -4.29 18.56 -5.92
C HIS A 83 -2.75 18.52 -5.95
N TYR A 84 -2.14 19.52 -6.53
CA TYR A 84 -0.68 19.63 -6.66
C TYR A 84 -0.07 20.25 -5.40
N VAL A 85 0.92 19.57 -4.80
CA VAL A 85 1.68 20.07 -3.65
C VAL A 85 2.98 20.70 -4.10
N LYS A 86 3.18 21.99 -3.82
CA LYS A 86 4.37 22.73 -4.27
C LYS A 86 5.66 22.27 -3.56
N ASP A 87 5.59 21.99 -2.27
CA ASP A 87 6.73 21.47 -1.49
C ASP A 87 6.29 20.30 -0.61
N PRO A 88 6.41 19.07 -1.08
CA PRO A 88 6.03 17.90 -0.31
C PRO A 88 7.03 17.53 0.81
N ARG A 89 8.12 18.28 0.98
CA ARG A 89 9.00 18.18 2.15
C ARG A 89 8.35 18.79 3.39
N ASP A 90 7.43 19.74 3.20
CA ASP A 90 6.56 20.23 4.27
C ASP A 90 5.40 19.25 4.49
N LEU A 91 5.63 18.21 5.31
CA LEU A 91 4.61 17.21 5.63
C LEU A 91 3.38 17.79 6.34
N HIS A 92 3.51 18.96 6.97
CA HIS A 92 2.35 19.63 7.55
C HIS A 92 1.40 20.11 6.45
N SER A 93 1.91 20.77 5.43
CA SER A 93 1.13 21.18 4.25
C SER A 93 0.53 19.97 3.50
N VAL A 94 1.31 18.89 3.32
CA VAL A 94 0.83 17.64 2.71
C VAL A 94 -0.34 17.07 3.51
N THR A 95 -0.20 16.98 4.83
CA THR A 95 -1.20 16.41 5.73
C THR A 95 -2.46 17.28 5.76
N SER A 96 -2.31 18.61 5.79
CA SER A 96 -3.45 19.55 5.74
C SER A 96 -4.22 19.38 4.44
N ALA A 97 -3.54 19.42 3.29
CA ALA A 97 -4.16 19.23 1.98
C ALA A 97 -4.89 17.88 1.87
N LEU A 98 -4.28 16.81 2.39
CA LEU A 98 -4.92 15.50 2.43
C LEU A 98 -6.23 15.53 3.24
N PHE A 99 -6.21 16.15 4.43
CA PHE A 99 -7.40 16.21 5.28
C PHE A 99 -8.50 17.08 4.67
N ASP A 100 -8.14 18.21 4.06
CA ASP A 100 -9.10 19.07 3.34
C ASP A 100 -9.77 18.30 2.19
N MET A 101 -9.00 17.55 1.41
CA MET A 101 -9.54 16.68 0.35
C MET A 101 -10.48 15.60 0.91
N MET A 102 -10.10 14.95 2.00
CA MET A 102 -10.92 13.91 2.64
C MET A 102 -12.22 14.50 3.21
N GLU A 103 -12.19 15.71 3.75
CA GLU A 103 -13.39 16.42 4.22
C GLU A 103 -14.30 16.83 3.04
N GLU A 104 -13.74 17.37 1.97
CA GLU A 104 -14.47 17.71 0.74
C GLU A 104 -15.18 16.47 0.16
N MET A 105 -14.48 15.33 0.11
CA MET A 105 -15.02 14.07 -0.39
C MET A 105 -15.91 13.33 0.63
N LYS A 106 -16.14 13.91 1.81
CA LYS A 106 -16.99 13.36 2.89
C LYS A 106 -16.55 11.96 3.31
N MET A 107 -15.24 11.78 3.52
CA MET A 107 -14.65 10.47 3.81
C MET A 107 -14.76 10.05 5.27
N SER A 108 -15.41 10.80 6.16
CA SER A 108 -15.60 10.39 7.56
C SER A 108 -16.28 9.03 7.67
N GLY A 109 -15.52 8.01 8.08
CA GLY A 109 -16.01 6.63 8.24
C GLY A 109 -16.28 5.88 6.93
N ARG A 110 -15.82 6.37 5.79
CA ARG A 110 -15.97 5.72 4.47
C ARG A 110 -14.77 6.02 3.58
N GLY A 111 -14.58 5.20 2.55
CA GLY A 111 -13.51 5.36 1.58
C GLY A 111 -12.16 4.86 2.07
N ALA A 112 -11.10 5.18 1.35
CA ALA A 112 -9.74 4.79 1.67
C ALA A 112 -8.72 5.80 1.13
N VAL A 113 -7.56 5.86 1.77
CA VAL A 113 -6.39 6.62 1.31
C VAL A 113 -5.29 5.63 0.95
N PHE A 114 -4.63 5.88 -0.18
CA PHE A 114 -3.48 5.12 -0.67
C PHE A 114 -2.27 6.03 -0.76
N VAL A 115 -1.13 5.61 -0.23
CA VAL A 115 0.12 6.38 -0.21
C VAL A 115 1.22 5.57 -0.89
N ASP A 116 1.72 6.06 -2.01
CA ASP A 116 2.77 5.40 -2.81
C ASP A 116 3.94 6.38 -3.04
N SER A 117 5.03 6.29 -2.24
CA SER A 117 5.30 5.39 -1.13
C SER A 117 5.75 6.13 0.14
N LEU A 118 5.67 5.46 1.29
CA LEU A 118 6.28 5.98 2.52
C LEU A 118 7.80 6.09 2.41
N THR A 119 8.43 5.18 1.69
CA THR A 119 9.89 5.19 1.48
C THR A 119 10.34 6.47 0.80
N GLU A 120 9.66 6.88 -0.28
CA GLU A 120 10.01 8.12 -0.98
C GLU A 120 9.69 9.35 -0.14
N MET A 121 8.58 9.33 0.61
CA MET A 121 8.26 10.39 1.56
C MET A 121 9.37 10.55 2.63
N PHE A 122 9.85 9.44 3.20
CA PHE A 122 10.96 9.47 4.18
C PHE A 122 12.24 10.03 3.58
N THR A 123 12.55 9.65 2.35
CA THR A 123 13.71 10.18 1.61
C THR A 123 13.60 11.68 1.41
N LEU A 124 12.42 12.19 1.06
CA LEU A 124 12.19 13.62 0.83
C LEU A 124 12.42 14.47 2.08
N VAL A 125 12.04 13.98 3.24
CA VAL A 125 12.22 14.68 4.52
C VAL A 125 13.51 14.31 5.25
N GLN A 126 14.45 13.65 4.53
CA GLN A 126 15.75 13.26 5.07
C GLN A 126 15.65 12.48 6.39
N GLU A 127 14.66 11.61 6.49
CA GLU A 127 14.41 10.76 7.65
C GLU A 127 14.18 11.52 8.97
N ASP A 128 13.64 12.76 8.89
CA ASP A 128 13.25 13.50 10.09
C ASP A 128 12.18 12.73 10.87
N ARG A 129 12.64 11.91 11.81
CA ARG A 129 11.78 11.02 12.61
C ARG A 129 10.67 11.75 13.36
N PRO A 130 10.94 12.84 14.09
CA PRO A 130 9.90 13.61 14.75
C PRO A 130 8.82 14.09 13.79
N LEU A 131 9.20 14.60 12.63
CA LEU A 131 8.27 15.08 11.61
C LEU A 131 7.40 13.93 11.06
N ILE A 132 8.02 12.80 10.73
CA ILE A 132 7.32 11.59 10.24
C ILE A 132 6.31 11.10 11.27
N PHE A 133 6.71 10.96 12.54
CA PHE A 133 5.81 10.45 13.58
C PHE A 133 4.68 11.42 13.89
N ASN A 134 4.92 12.72 13.89
CA ASN A 134 3.87 13.72 14.06
C ASN A 134 2.82 13.62 12.94
N MET A 135 3.25 13.41 11.69
CA MET A 135 2.34 13.17 10.57
C MET A 135 1.53 11.89 10.78
N LEU A 136 2.18 10.77 11.12
CA LEU A 136 1.51 9.48 11.33
C LEU A 136 0.47 9.56 12.46
N ASP A 137 0.77 10.26 13.54
CA ASP A 137 -0.16 10.47 14.65
C ASP A 137 -1.30 11.41 14.27
N GLY A 138 -1.03 12.43 13.46
CA GLY A 138 -2.05 13.29 12.85
C GLY A 138 -3.03 12.49 11.99
N VAL A 139 -2.52 11.64 11.11
CA VAL A 139 -3.33 10.72 10.28
C VAL A 139 -4.17 9.79 11.14
N LYS A 140 -3.60 9.18 12.19
CA LYS A 140 -4.35 8.32 13.11
C LYS A 140 -5.46 9.07 13.83
N SER A 141 -5.19 10.29 14.29
CA SER A 141 -6.15 11.13 14.99
C SER A 141 -7.30 11.54 14.06
N TRP A 142 -6.99 11.92 12.82
CA TRP A 142 -8.01 12.33 11.85
C TRP A 142 -8.93 11.16 11.48
N ARG A 143 -8.37 10.00 11.15
CA ARG A 143 -9.17 8.81 10.78
C ARG A 143 -10.10 8.33 11.89
N ALA A 144 -9.85 8.71 13.14
CA ALA A 144 -10.66 8.38 14.29
C ALA A 144 -11.84 9.36 14.53
N LYS A 145 -11.96 10.46 13.75
CA LYS A 145 -13.07 11.44 13.87
C LYS A 145 -14.42 10.89 13.43
N GLY A 146 -14.43 9.80 12.66
CA GLY A 146 -15.67 9.16 12.18
C GLY A 146 -16.40 8.36 13.27
N PRO A 147 -17.53 7.74 12.92
CA PRO A 147 -18.22 6.80 13.82
C PRO A 147 -17.23 5.74 14.31
N LYS A 148 -17.28 5.41 15.61
CA LYS A 148 -16.34 4.49 16.28
C LYS A 148 -16.15 3.14 15.56
N GLU A 149 -17.11 2.75 14.73
CA GLU A 149 -17.16 1.48 14.04
C GLU A 149 -16.54 1.52 12.63
N LYS A 150 -16.21 2.70 12.12
CA LYS A 150 -15.74 2.87 10.73
C LYS A 150 -14.57 3.85 10.66
N LEU A 151 -13.37 3.33 10.80
CA LEU A 151 -12.15 4.11 10.56
C LEU A 151 -11.85 4.13 9.06
N VAL A 152 -11.40 5.28 8.54
CA VAL A 152 -10.88 5.36 7.17
C VAL A 152 -9.57 4.58 7.09
N PRO A 153 -9.47 3.52 6.25
CA PRO A 153 -8.25 2.78 6.07
C PRO A 153 -7.23 3.60 5.25
N PHE A 154 -5.98 3.55 5.70
CA PHE A 154 -4.83 4.03 4.96
C PHE A 154 -3.98 2.82 4.56
N PHE A 155 -3.71 2.69 3.27
CA PHE A 155 -2.83 1.68 2.69
C PHE A 155 -1.59 2.37 2.16
N CYS A 156 -0.43 1.97 2.64
CA CYS A 156 0.83 2.60 2.27
C CYS A 156 1.79 1.55 1.72
N SER A 157 2.40 1.79 0.57
CA SER A 157 3.51 0.98 0.10
C SER A 157 4.79 1.38 0.82
N HIS A 158 5.65 0.40 1.07
CA HIS A 158 6.95 0.61 1.70
C HIS A 158 7.98 -0.38 1.18
N HIS A 159 9.13 0.11 0.77
CA HIS A 159 10.24 -0.71 0.29
C HIS A 159 11.09 -1.18 1.46
N THR A 160 11.19 -2.49 1.67
CA THR A 160 12.00 -3.10 2.73
C THR A 160 12.49 -4.49 2.29
N PRO A 161 13.68 -4.95 2.71
CA PRO A 161 14.59 -4.27 3.62
C PRO A 161 15.48 -3.24 2.90
N LEU A 162 15.50 -2.02 3.39
CA LEU A 162 16.49 -1.02 3.00
C LEU A 162 17.38 -0.74 4.20
N ARG A 163 18.69 -0.97 4.06
CA ARG A 163 19.65 -0.80 5.19
C ARG A 163 19.61 0.62 5.77
N ALA A 164 19.39 1.61 4.92
CA ALA A 164 19.31 3.00 5.34
C ALA A 164 18.14 3.26 6.31
N TYR A 165 17.07 2.46 6.25
CA TYR A 165 15.83 2.69 7.00
C TYR A 165 15.52 1.63 8.06
N ALA A 166 16.48 0.73 8.38
CA ALA A 166 16.22 -0.41 9.27
C ALA A 166 15.61 -0.01 10.62
N ASP A 167 16.17 1.02 11.26
CA ASP A 167 15.65 1.52 12.55
C ASP A 167 14.28 2.19 12.41
N LEU A 168 14.02 2.82 11.25
CA LEU A 168 12.73 3.46 10.96
C LEU A 168 11.67 2.40 10.65
N ASP A 169 12.06 1.31 9.97
CA ASP A 169 11.18 0.17 9.71
C ASP A 169 10.65 -0.43 11.01
N ASP A 170 11.51 -0.66 12.00
CA ASP A 170 11.12 -1.23 13.29
C ASP A 170 10.08 -0.34 14.01
N LEU A 171 10.32 0.97 14.04
CA LEU A 171 9.39 1.92 14.63
C LEU A 171 8.08 2.01 13.86
N LEU A 172 8.14 2.07 12.52
CA LEU A 172 6.97 2.11 11.65
C LEU A 172 6.10 0.86 11.85
N PHE A 173 6.72 -0.32 11.88
CA PHE A 173 6.02 -1.59 12.06
C PHE A 173 5.41 -1.72 13.47
N TYR A 174 5.99 -1.07 14.47
CA TYR A 174 5.40 -0.98 15.80
C TYR A 174 4.12 -0.12 15.80
N VAL A 175 4.16 1.04 15.14
CA VAL A 175 3.09 2.05 15.18
C VAL A 175 1.86 1.64 14.39
N VAL A 176 2.00 0.97 13.24
CA VAL A 176 0.88 0.66 12.33
C VAL A 176 -0.06 -0.44 12.85
N ASP A 177 -1.30 -0.45 12.34
CA ASP A 177 -2.32 -1.43 12.73
C ASP A 177 -2.17 -2.75 12.01
N GLY A 178 -1.61 -2.73 10.79
CA GLY A 178 -1.43 -3.94 10.02
C GLY A 178 -0.24 -3.89 9.07
N ILE A 179 0.28 -5.06 8.75
CA ILE A 179 1.43 -5.26 7.86
C ILE A 179 1.13 -6.43 6.94
N ILE A 180 1.20 -6.16 5.65
CA ILE A 180 1.18 -7.16 4.59
C ILE A 180 2.60 -7.27 4.04
N ASP A 181 3.27 -8.39 4.30
CA ASP A 181 4.57 -8.67 3.70
C ASP A 181 4.39 -9.20 2.29
N ILE A 182 5.21 -8.70 1.36
CA ILE A 182 5.23 -9.17 -0.03
C ILE A 182 6.68 -9.50 -0.39
N ARG A 183 6.90 -10.67 -0.99
CA ARG A 183 8.24 -11.15 -1.34
C ARG A 183 8.24 -12.00 -2.60
N PHE A 184 9.43 -12.29 -3.11
CA PHE A 184 9.64 -13.45 -3.95
C PHE A 184 9.81 -14.71 -3.09
N ASN A 185 9.24 -15.83 -3.53
CA ASN A 185 9.43 -17.11 -2.82
C ASN A 185 10.90 -17.53 -2.92
N PRO A 186 11.63 -17.63 -1.79
CA PRO A 186 13.07 -17.91 -1.82
C PRO A 186 13.41 -19.26 -2.47
N GLY A 187 12.61 -20.31 -2.24
CA GLY A 187 12.86 -21.63 -2.83
C GLY A 187 12.71 -21.69 -4.36
N PHE A 188 12.00 -20.74 -4.97
CA PHE A 188 11.93 -20.59 -6.42
C PHE A 188 12.93 -19.57 -6.93
N ALA A 189 13.21 -18.51 -6.18
CA ALA A 189 14.18 -17.48 -6.53
C ALA A 189 15.59 -18.07 -6.69
N ASP A 190 15.99 -19.00 -5.84
CA ASP A 190 17.26 -19.74 -5.94
C ASP A 190 17.39 -20.55 -7.25
N ARG A 191 16.26 -20.83 -7.91
CA ARG A 191 16.19 -21.52 -9.20
C ARG A 191 15.98 -20.57 -10.38
N GLY A 192 16.07 -19.26 -10.15
CA GLY A 192 15.85 -18.22 -11.16
C GLY A 192 14.39 -17.94 -11.50
N LEU A 193 13.44 -18.41 -10.67
CA LEU A 193 12.00 -18.20 -10.87
C LEU A 193 11.46 -17.21 -9.85
N LEU A 194 10.95 -16.08 -10.30
CA LEU A 194 10.39 -15.01 -9.45
C LEU A 194 8.90 -15.25 -9.17
N VAL A 195 8.62 -16.11 -8.22
CA VAL A 195 7.26 -16.41 -7.76
C VAL A 195 6.89 -15.50 -6.61
N LYS A 196 5.83 -14.71 -6.77
CA LYS A 196 5.40 -13.71 -5.79
C LYS A 196 4.55 -14.32 -4.68
N GLN A 197 4.77 -13.85 -3.47
CA GLN A 197 3.98 -14.26 -2.29
C GLN A 197 3.65 -13.05 -1.43
N PHE A 198 2.48 -13.08 -0.78
CA PHE A 198 2.15 -12.17 0.30
C PHE A 198 1.66 -12.93 1.54
N ARG A 199 1.70 -12.27 2.68
CA ARG A 199 1.05 -12.72 3.92
C ARG A 199 0.61 -11.52 4.76
N VAL A 200 -0.37 -11.71 5.62
CA VAL A 200 -0.71 -10.75 6.66
C VAL A 200 0.15 -11.06 7.88
N ARG A 201 1.20 -10.26 8.14
CA ARG A 201 2.08 -10.44 9.31
C ARG A 201 1.45 -9.91 10.59
N LYS A 202 0.67 -8.83 10.47
CA LYS A 202 0.05 -8.12 11.59
C LYS A 202 -1.29 -7.56 11.16
N MET A 203 -2.30 -7.71 12.03
CA MET A 203 -3.60 -7.08 11.86
C MET A 203 -4.23 -6.85 13.24
N LYS A 204 -4.22 -5.59 13.73
CA LYS A 204 -4.86 -5.25 14.99
C LYS A 204 -6.37 -5.31 14.86
N GLY A 205 -7.02 -5.97 15.81
CA GLY A 205 -8.48 -5.96 15.92
C GLY A 205 -9.23 -6.86 14.95
N ALA A 206 -8.52 -7.71 14.17
CA ALA A 206 -9.15 -8.71 13.31
C ALA A 206 -8.35 -10.02 13.32
N PRO A 207 -9.04 -11.17 13.38
CA PRO A 207 -8.39 -12.47 13.15
C PRO A 207 -7.87 -12.51 11.70
N HIS A 208 -6.72 -13.13 11.50
CA HIS A 208 -6.10 -13.25 10.18
C HIS A 208 -5.17 -14.45 10.12
N GLU A 209 -4.98 -14.96 8.91
CA GLU A 209 -4.03 -16.01 8.61
C GLU A 209 -2.64 -15.40 8.34
N THR A 210 -1.60 -16.09 8.80
CA THR A 210 -0.21 -15.62 8.70
C THR A 210 0.66 -16.42 7.72
N TYR A 211 0.06 -17.39 7.02
CA TYR A 211 0.78 -18.17 6.01
C TYR A 211 1.01 -17.35 4.73
N TRP A 212 2.00 -17.80 3.95
CA TRP A 212 2.31 -17.19 2.67
C TRP A 212 1.35 -17.69 1.58
N VAL A 213 0.67 -16.75 0.93
CA VAL A 213 -0.17 -17.00 -0.22
C VAL A 213 0.63 -16.68 -1.49
N THR A 214 0.68 -17.61 -2.42
CA THR A 214 1.33 -17.39 -3.72
C THR A 214 0.35 -16.78 -4.69
N PHE A 215 0.81 -15.78 -5.44
CA PHE A 215 -0.03 -15.08 -6.40
C PHE A 215 0.69 -14.78 -7.71
N SER A 216 -0.07 -14.64 -8.77
CA SER A 216 0.35 -14.05 -10.04
C SER A 216 -0.40 -12.76 -10.30
N VAL A 217 0.22 -11.93 -11.12
CA VAL A 217 -0.39 -10.72 -11.67
C VAL A 217 -0.75 -11.05 -13.12
N THR A 218 -2.04 -11.02 -13.42
CA THR A 218 -2.57 -11.17 -14.79
C THR A 218 -2.83 -9.79 -15.40
N SER A 219 -3.28 -9.70 -16.62
CA SER A 219 -3.68 -8.44 -17.25
C SER A 219 -4.94 -7.80 -16.62
N LYS A 220 -5.63 -8.50 -15.71
CA LYS A 220 -6.93 -8.05 -15.17
C LYS A 220 -7.01 -8.03 -13.65
N GLU A 221 -6.25 -8.91 -12.99
CA GLU A 221 -6.37 -9.10 -11.53
C GLU A 221 -5.15 -9.79 -10.94
N VAL A 222 -5.03 -9.71 -9.63
CA VAL A 222 -4.12 -10.53 -8.84
C VAL A 222 -4.83 -11.83 -8.46
N THR A 223 -4.27 -12.96 -8.88
CA THR A 223 -4.90 -14.28 -8.70
C THR A 223 -4.04 -15.16 -7.82
N GLU A 224 -4.66 -15.82 -6.84
CA GLU A 224 -3.97 -16.83 -6.04
C GLU A 224 -3.57 -18.03 -6.92
N ILE A 225 -2.33 -18.48 -6.75
CA ILE A 225 -1.83 -19.71 -7.33
C ILE A 225 -1.71 -20.76 -6.22
N PRO A 226 -2.53 -21.80 -6.18
CA PRO A 226 -2.35 -22.89 -5.25
C PRO A 226 -1.03 -23.62 -5.55
N LEU A 227 -0.04 -23.48 -4.68
CA LEU A 227 1.14 -24.32 -4.74
C LEU A 227 0.76 -25.74 -4.29
N PRO A 228 1.23 -26.79 -4.98
CA PRO A 228 1.05 -28.15 -4.49
C PRO A 228 1.67 -28.24 -3.08
N VAL A 229 0.84 -28.55 -2.10
CA VAL A 229 1.31 -28.79 -0.73
C VAL A 229 2.30 -29.95 -0.83
N PRO A 230 3.56 -29.83 -0.36
CA PRO A 230 4.44 -30.96 -0.27
C PRO A 230 3.73 -32.02 0.57
N VAL A 231 3.42 -33.16 -0.01
CA VAL A 231 2.97 -34.31 0.77
C VAL A 231 4.14 -34.66 1.68
N LEU A 232 4.04 -34.26 2.95
CA LEU A 232 4.97 -34.73 3.97
C LEU A 232 4.83 -36.25 3.97
N SER A 233 5.80 -36.92 3.36
CA SER A 233 5.87 -38.38 3.41
C SER A 233 5.96 -38.77 4.88
N THR A 234 4.89 -39.37 5.38
CA THR A 234 4.88 -39.98 6.72
C THR A 234 5.65 -41.29 6.62
N GLU A 235 6.95 -41.23 6.31
CA GLU A 235 7.84 -42.36 6.53
C GLU A 235 8.02 -42.51 8.03
N LYS A 236 7.34 -43.52 8.58
CA LYS A 236 7.59 -43.99 9.93
C LYS A 236 9.08 -44.35 10.06
N PRO A 237 9.76 -43.92 11.11
CA PRO A 237 11.16 -44.30 11.32
C PRO A 237 11.24 -45.85 11.37
N ARG A 238 12.02 -46.43 10.45
CA ARG A 238 12.34 -47.85 10.47
C ARG A 238 12.99 -48.19 11.80
N THR A 239 12.27 -48.86 12.69
CA THR A 239 12.84 -49.45 13.89
C THR A 239 13.84 -50.50 13.46
N SER A 240 15.13 -50.20 13.61
CA SER A 240 16.20 -51.20 13.50
C SER A 240 16.04 -52.23 14.61
N ARG A 241 15.49 -53.38 14.30
CA ARG A 241 15.65 -54.56 15.18
C ARG A 241 17.12 -54.99 15.15
N LYS A 242 17.83 -54.74 16.24
CA LYS A 242 19.09 -55.43 16.52
C LYS A 242 18.78 -56.89 16.83
N LYS A 243 19.43 -57.78 16.11
CA LYS A 243 19.70 -59.15 16.55
C LYS A 243 21.00 -59.19 17.34
#